data_74c8a19d1d6f43c6b655e8402e421de0
#
_entry.id   74c8a19d1d6f43c6b655e8402e421de0
#
_cell.length_a   1.000
_cell.length_b   1.000
_cell.length_c   1.000
_cell.angle_alpha   90.00
_cell.angle_beta   90.00
_cell.angle_gamma   90.00
#
_symmetry.space_group_name_H-M   'P 1'
#
loop_
_entity.id
_entity.type
_entity.pdbx_description
1 polymer ?
#
loop_
_entity_poly.entity_id
_entity_poly.type
_entity_poly.pdbx_seq_one_letter_code
_entity_poly.pdbx_strand_id
1 'polypeptide(L)'
;MLSFTVRMTFEHGDHDEIADVLCKLTAATRLEPGCVSYIPHFVEGENCTVLIYEQYANEAALEHHRNAPHFHQYAIGVLYQKMRERELENLTAVC
;
A
#
# COMPACT_ATOMS: atom_id res chain seq x y z
N MET A 1 16.64 -3.31 -6.52
CA MET A 1 15.38 -2.63 -6.20
C MET A 1 14.26 -3.65 -6.04
N LEU A 2 13.41 -3.45 -5.07
CA LEU A 2 12.27 -4.34 -4.84
C LEU A 2 11.01 -3.67 -5.36
N SER A 3 10.26 -4.35 -6.22
CA SER A 3 9.01 -3.86 -6.78
C SER A 3 7.92 -4.89 -6.58
N PHE A 4 6.73 -4.47 -6.20
CA PHE A 4 5.59 -5.35 -6.04
C PHE A 4 4.28 -4.59 -6.09
N THR A 5 3.20 -5.33 -6.28
CA THR A 5 1.85 -4.79 -6.14
C THR A 5 1.14 -5.47 -4.99
N VAL A 6 0.28 -4.71 -4.32
CA VAL A 6 -0.62 -5.23 -3.28
C VAL A 6 -2.05 -4.92 -3.70
N ARG A 7 -2.88 -5.95 -3.82
CA ARG A 7 -4.30 -5.83 -4.16
C ARG A 7 -5.13 -6.16 -2.92
N MET A 8 -6.01 -5.24 -2.52
CA MET A 8 -6.88 -5.42 -1.36
C MET A 8 -8.32 -5.09 -1.73
N THR A 9 -9.26 -5.89 -1.25
CA THR A 9 -10.70 -5.63 -1.42
C THR A 9 -11.33 -5.23 -0.11
N PHE A 10 -12.28 -4.30 -0.17
CA PHE A 10 -12.98 -3.75 0.99
C PHE A 10 -14.48 -3.70 0.73
N GLU A 11 -15.27 -3.46 1.77
CA GLU A 11 -16.68 -3.19 1.63
C GLU A 11 -16.88 -1.86 0.91
N HIS A 12 -17.88 -1.78 0.03
CA HIS A 12 -18.18 -0.57 -0.73
C HIS A 12 -18.41 0.65 0.19
N GLY A 13 -19.08 0.46 1.31
CA GLY A 13 -19.36 1.53 2.28
C GLY A 13 -18.13 2.11 2.95
N ASP A 14 -16.98 1.45 2.88
CA ASP A 14 -15.73 1.91 3.49
C ASP A 14 -14.88 2.75 2.53
N HIS A 15 -15.34 2.96 1.29
CA HIS A 15 -14.56 3.63 0.24
C HIS A 15 -13.90 4.93 0.68
N ASP A 16 -14.68 5.84 1.28
CA ASP A 16 -14.15 7.16 1.64
C ASP A 16 -13.15 7.09 2.79
N GLU A 17 -13.37 6.22 3.76
CA GLU A 17 -12.44 5.98 4.86
C GLU A 17 -11.13 5.39 4.33
N ILE A 18 -11.21 4.40 3.44
CA ILE A 18 -10.04 3.77 2.84
C ILE A 18 -9.24 4.80 2.01
N ALA A 19 -9.93 5.64 1.24
CA ALA A 19 -9.28 6.71 0.47
C ALA A 19 -8.50 7.66 1.39
N ASP A 20 -9.10 8.10 2.48
CA ASP A 20 -8.47 9.01 3.44
C ASP A 20 -7.24 8.38 4.08
N VAL A 21 -7.36 7.15 4.55
CA VAL A 21 -6.26 6.41 5.18
C VAL A 21 -5.12 6.18 4.20
N LEU A 22 -5.43 5.79 2.95
CA LEU A 22 -4.41 5.59 1.92
C LEU A 22 -3.65 6.88 1.61
N CYS A 23 -4.33 8.01 1.56
CA CYS A 23 -3.67 9.29 1.31
C CYS A 23 -2.72 9.66 2.44
N LYS A 24 -3.11 9.43 3.70
CA LYS A 24 -2.26 9.69 4.86
C LYS A 24 -1.05 8.75 4.88
N LEU A 25 -1.26 7.46 4.65
CA LEU A 25 -0.19 6.47 4.58
C LEU A 25 0.79 6.79 3.44
N THR A 26 0.26 7.15 2.28
CA THR A 26 1.07 7.51 1.12
C THR A 26 1.97 8.70 1.39
N ALA A 27 1.43 9.77 1.97
CA ALA A 27 2.19 10.97 2.29
C ALA A 27 3.38 10.65 3.20
N ALA A 28 3.15 9.86 4.25
CA ALA A 28 4.20 9.47 5.18
C ALA A 28 5.21 8.51 4.54
N THR A 29 4.74 7.55 3.76
CA THR A 29 5.60 6.54 3.10
C THR A 29 6.56 7.20 2.11
N ARG A 30 6.09 8.17 1.33
CA ARG A 30 6.92 8.88 0.35
C ARG A 30 8.03 9.71 0.97
N LEU A 31 7.97 9.98 2.27
CA LEU A 31 9.06 10.66 3.00
C LEU A 31 10.15 9.69 3.47
N GLU A 32 9.93 8.39 3.37
CA GLU A 32 10.94 7.39 3.74
C GLU A 32 12.11 7.44 2.74
N PRO A 33 13.36 7.50 3.22
CA PRO A 33 14.52 7.66 2.32
C PRO A 33 14.65 6.55 1.27
N GLY A 34 14.23 5.34 1.60
CA GLY A 34 14.34 4.19 0.71
C GLY A 34 13.11 3.93 -0.16
N CYS A 35 12.05 4.73 -0.03
CA CYS A 35 10.85 4.59 -0.87
C CYS A 35 11.09 5.24 -2.22
N VAL A 36 11.03 4.45 -3.29
CA VAL A 36 11.17 4.94 -4.67
C VAL A 36 9.82 5.30 -5.27
N SER A 37 8.82 4.43 -5.05
CA SER A 37 7.44 4.66 -5.52
C SER A 37 6.46 4.08 -4.53
N TYR A 38 5.36 4.78 -4.32
CA TYR A 38 4.22 4.32 -3.54
C TYR A 38 2.98 4.98 -4.12
N ILE A 39 2.20 4.21 -4.91
CA ILE A 39 1.06 4.76 -5.65
C ILE A 39 -0.16 3.87 -5.45
N PRO A 40 -1.08 4.23 -4.55
CA PRO A 40 -2.34 3.52 -4.39
C PRO A 40 -3.33 3.94 -5.48
N HIS A 41 -4.12 2.98 -5.93
CA HIS A 41 -5.16 3.18 -6.94
C HIS A 41 -6.43 2.52 -6.47
N PHE A 42 -7.59 3.08 -6.83
CA PHE A 42 -8.80 2.30 -6.89
C PHE A 42 -8.88 1.67 -8.29
N VAL A 43 -9.20 0.39 -8.34
CA VAL A 43 -9.33 -0.32 -9.63
C VAL A 43 -10.67 0.07 -10.26
N GLU A 44 -10.62 0.61 -11.50
CA GLU A 44 -11.83 1.01 -12.21
C GLU A 44 -12.73 -0.20 -12.48
N GLY A 45 -14.03 -0.02 -12.30
CA GLY A 45 -15.03 -1.07 -12.52
C GLY A 45 -15.15 -2.08 -11.37
N GLU A 46 -14.30 -1.96 -10.34
CA GLU A 46 -14.34 -2.82 -9.17
C GLU A 46 -14.91 -2.06 -7.98
N ASN A 47 -15.70 -2.75 -7.15
CA ASN A 47 -16.22 -2.18 -5.92
C ASN A 47 -15.17 -2.14 -4.84
N CYS A 48 -14.68 -0.94 -4.54
CA CYS A 48 -13.72 -0.69 -3.46
C CYS A 48 -12.54 -1.68 -3.44
N THR A 49 -11.91 -1.86 -4.60
CA THR A 49 -10.68 -2.63 -4.74
C THR A 49 -9.52 -1.67 -4.91
N VAL A 50 -8.48 -1.86 -4.10
CA VAL A 50 -7.27 -1.04 -4.11
C VAL A 50 -6.14 -1.85 -4.72
N LEU A 51 -5.34 -1.22 -5.57
CA LEU A 51 -4.07 -1.76 -6.06
C LEU A 51 -2.98 -0.75 -5.75
N ILE A 52 -1.98 -1.16 -4.97
CA ILE A 52 -0.85 -0.30 -4.63
C ILE A 52 0.37 -0.80 -5.38
N TYR A 53 1.01 0.07 -6.17
CA TYR A 53 2.35 -0.19 -6.70
C TYR A 53 3.37 0.37 -5.73
N GLU A 54 4.33 -0.47 -5.31
CA GLU A 54 5.36 -0.09 -4.35
C GLU A 54 6.73 -0.46 -4.89
N GLN A 55 7.70 0.43 -4.68
CA GLN A 55 9.09 0.18 -5.03
C GLN A 55 10.00 0.74 -3.95
N TYR A 56 10.93 -0.08 -3.49
CA TYR A 56 11.91 0.27 -2.46
C TYR A 56 13.32 0.02 -2.98
N ALA A 57 14.27 0.81 -2.48
CA ALA A 57 15.67 0.73 -2.94
C ALA A 57 16.29 -0.64 -2.67
N ASN A 58 15.95 -1.27 -1.53
CA ASN A 58 16.49 -2.56 -1.11
C ASN A 58 15.63 -3.18 0.00
N GLU A 59 16.03 -4.36 0.46
CA GLU A 59 15.32 -5.07 1.55
C GLU A 59 15.28 -4.27 2.86
N ALA A 60 16.37 -3.58 3.18
CA ALA A 60 16.43 -2.78 4.41
C ALA A 60 15.42 -1.64 4.38
N ALA A 61 15.20 -1.02 3.21
CA ALA A 61 14.21 0.04 3.03
C ALA A 61 12.78 -0.49 3.21
N LEU A 62 12.50 -1.69 2.68
CA LEU A 62 11.20 -2.33 2.85
C LEU A 62 10.95 -2.70 4.31
N GLU A 63 11.95 -3.24 4.99
CA GLU A 63 11.85 -3.56 6.41
C GLU A 63 11.62 -2.30 7.24
N HIS A 64 12.32 -1.20 6.94
CA HIS A 64 12.09 0.09 7.57
C HIS A 64 10.64 0.54 7.41
N HIS A 65 10.08 0.42 6.19
CA HIS A 65 8.69 0.75 5.92
C HIS A 65 7.74 -0.04 6.81
N ARG A 66 7.93 -1.36 6.88
CA ARG A 66 7.07 -2.25 7.67
C ARG A 66 7.13 -2.02 9.17
N ASN A 67 8.20 -1.42 9.66
CA ASN A 67 8.38 -1.09 11.08
C ASN A 67 8.07 0.37 11.40
N ALA A 68 7.73 1.19 10.39
CA ALA A 68 7.47 2.60 10.60
C ALA A 68 6.15 2.83 11.35
N PRO A 69 6.06 3.91 12.16
CA PRO A 69 4.84 4.23 12.90
C PRO A 69 3.61 4.36 12.00
N HIS A 70 3.74 4.97 10.84
CA HIS A 70 2.62 5.16 9.91
C HIS A 70 2.14 3.84 9.31
N PHE A 71 3.03 2.85 9.11
CA PHE A 71 2.61 1.51 8.68
C PHE A 71 1.74 0.85 9.76
N HIS A 72 2.17 0.92 11.01
CA HIS A 72 1.41 0.37 12.14
C HIS A 72 0.06 1.07 12.32
N GLN A 73 0.04 2.39 12.21
CA GLN A 73 -1.17 3.17 12.41
C GLN A 73 -2.20 2.96 11.30
N TYR A 74 -1.78 3.00 10.05
CA TYR A 74 -2.71 3.01 8.90
C TYR A 74 -2.84 1.65 8.22
N ALA A 75 -1.74 0.94 7.96
CA ALA A 75 -1.83 -0.36 7.32
C ALA A 75 -2.36 -1.41 8.28
N ILE A 76 -1.66 -1.66 9.38
CA ILE A 76 -2.07 -2.68 10.35
C ILE A 76 -3.33 -2.23 11.10
N GLY A 77 -3.38 -0.96 11.51
CA GLY A 77 -4.47 -0.45 12.34
C GLY A 77 -5.79 -0.25 11.61
N VAL A 78 -5.78 -0.03 10.30
CA VAL A 78 -7.01 0.22 9.54
C VAL A 78 -7.15 -0.72 8.35
N LEU A 79 -6.22 -0.68 7.39
CA LEU A 79 -6.38 -1.45 6.15
C LEU A 79 -6.54 -2.95 6.41
N TYR A 80 -5.64 -3.52 7.21
CA TYR A 80 -5.64 -4.95 7.50
C TYR A 80 -6.82 -5.39 8.37
N GLN A 81 -7.41 -4.47 9.13
CA GLN A 81 -8.59 -4.75 9.93
C GLN A 81 -9.87 -4.79 9.07
N LYS A 82 -9.90 -4.02 7.99
CA LYS A 82 -11.09 -3.88 7.14
C LYS A 82 -11.02 -4.69 5.84
N MET A 83 -9.83 -5.06 5.38
CA MET A 83 -9.69 -5.79 4.13
C MET A 83 -10.37 -7.17 4.20
N ARG A 84 -11.00 -7.55 3.08
CA ARG A 84 -11.62 -8.87 2.90
C ARG A 84 -10.64 -9.85 2.27
N GLU A 85 -9.86 -9.40 1.31
CA GLU A 85 -8.87 -10.20 0.59
C GLU A 85 -7.62 -9.37 0.35
N ARG A 86 -6.49 -10.04 0.28
CA ARG A 86 -5.20 -9.42 -0.03
C ARG A 86 -4.36 -10.35 -0.90
N GLU A 87 -3.85 -9.81 -2.00
CA GLU A 87 -2.91 -10.51 -2.88
C GLU A 87 -1.68 -9.63 -3.10
N LEU A 88 -0.51 -10.25 -3.06
CA LEU A 88 0.76 -9.58 -3.34
C LEU A 88 1.44 -10.27 -4.51
N GLU A 89 1.89 -9.48 -5.50
CA GLU A 89 2.71 -9.98 -6.60
C GLU A 89 4.06 -9.29 -6.57
N ASN A 90 5.12 -10.08 -6.46
CA ASN A 90 6.47 -9.58 -6.61
C ASN A 90 6.78 -9.41 -8.10
N LEU A 91 7.45 -8.31 -8.43
CA LEU A 91 7.73 -7.93 -9.80
C LEU A 91 9.23 -7.84 -10.02
N THR A 92 9.67 -8.18 -11.23
CA THR A 92 11.03 -7.96 -11.68
C THR A 92 10.98 -7.07 -12.91
N ALA A 93 11.67 -5.93 -12.88
CA ALA A 93 11.73 -5.04 -14.04
C ALA A 93 12.39 -5.76 -15.21
N VAL A 94 11.81 -5.61 -16.39
CA VAL A 94 12.38 -6.18 -17.62
C VAL A 94 13.57 -5.36 -18.12
N CYS A 95 13.51 -4.04 -17.90
CA CYS A 95 14.53 -3.11 -18.38
C CYS A 95 15.06 -2.23 -17.27
#